data_c33ebacf15468e06c5165881a945a425
#
_entry.id   c33ebacf15468e06c5165881a945a425
#
_cell.length_a   1.000
_cell.length_b   1.000
_cell.length_c   1.000
_cell.angle_alpha   90.00
_cell.angle_beta   90.00
_cell.angle_gamma   90.00
#
_symmetry.space_group_name_H-M   'P 1'
#
loop_
_entity.id
_entity.type
_entity.pdbx_description
1 polymer ?
#
loop_
_entity_poly.entity_id
_entity_poly.type
_entity_poly.pdbx_seq_one_letter_code
_entity_poly.pdbx_strand_id
1 'polypeptide(L)'
;MKLTQLLERLEYEVVQGDDQIEVTELINDSRKVSEGSVFVCISGAVSDGHTYIEQVAEKGAAAVIVEKDVEAPEGLTVIKVKDTRYALAMTSAAYFGYPAEKLKVIGITGTKGKTTTTYMVKSILEEVGIRVGLIGTIEAIIGDKSIPANNTTPESYTIQKYFAEMVEAGCECVVMEVSSQGLKLDRTAGIPFEIGIFTNLGEDHIGPNEHKDFDEYKYCKSL
;
A
#
# COMPACT_ATOMS: atom_id res chain seq x y z
N MET A 1 8.45 2.19 17.72
CA MET A 1 8.51 3.56 17.20
C MET A 1 7.35 4.38 17.78
N LYS A 2 7.41 5.73 17.75
CA LYS A 2 6.27 6.55 18.20
C LYS A 2 5.15 6.57 17.15
N LEU A 3 3.88 6.59 17.59
CA LEU A 3 2.73 6.70 16.69
C LEU A 3 2.80 7.97 15.82
N THR A 4 3.24 9.10 16.39
CA THR A 4 3.48 10.36 15.64
C THR A 4 4.45 10.23 14.47
N GLN A 5 5.41 9.31 14.53
CA GLN A 5 6.32 9.05 13.39
C GLN A 5 5.63 8.32 12.26
N LEU A 6 4.66 7.43 12.57
CA LEU A 6 3.82 6.81 11.54
C LEU A 6 2.89 7.82 10.86
N LEU A 7 2.43 8.81 11.61
CA LEU A 7 1.42 9.78 11.18
C LEU A 7 2.02 11.07 10.59
N GLU A 8 3.35 11.22 10.53
CA GLU A 8 4.02 12.50 10.25
C GLU A 8 3.67 13.17 8.90
N ARG A 9 3.20 12.36 7.92
CA ARG A 9 2.77 12.85 6.59
C ARG A 9 1.26 12.76 6.39
N LEU A 10 0.48 12.66 7.46
CA LEU A 10 -0.97 12.59 7.43
C LEU A 10 -1.59 13.80 8.14
N GLU A 11 -2.73 14.25 7.62
CA GLU A 11 -3.66 15.07 8.38
C GLU A 11 -4.55 14.15 9.20
N TYR A 12 -4.58 14.32 10.52
CA TYR A 12 -5.34 13.47 11.42
C TYR A 12 -5.87 14.24 12.64
N GLU A 13 -6.83 13.64 13.32
CA GLU A 13 -7.39 14.08 14.58
C GLU A 13 -7.23 12.97 15.62
N VAL A 14 -6.80 13.33 16.83
CA VAL A 14 -6.83 12.42 17.98
C VAL A 14 -8.21 12.49 18.61
N VAL A 15 -9.03 11.48 18.37
CA VAL A 15 -10.40 11.40 18.92
C VAL A 15 -10.40 10.90 20.34
N GLN A 16 -9.50 9.96 20.66
CA GLN A 16 -9.35 9.37 21.99
C GLN A 16 -7.88 8.99 22.22
N GLY A 17 -7.42 9.09 23.47
CA GLY A 17 -6.07 8.65 23.87
C GLY A 17 -4.97 9.67 23.60
N ASP A 18 -3.78 9.17 23.27
CA ASP A 18 -2.56 9.97 23.09
C ASP A 18 -1.74 9.47 21.89
N ASP A 19 -1.30 10.37 21.01
CA ASP A 19 -0.47 10.05 19.86
C ASP A 19 1.03 9.93 20.15
N GLN A 20 1.45 10.26 21.38
CA GLN A 20 2.86 10.14 21.79
C GLN A 20 3.25 8.72 22.23
N ILE A 21 2.33 7.76 22.16
CA ILE A 21 2.57 6.38 22.56
C ILE A 21 3.59 5.67 21.66
N GLU A 22 4.27 4.67 22.23
CA GLU A 22 5.10 3.73 21.49
C GLU A 22 4.24 2.64 20.86
N VAL A 23 4.54 2.30 19.62
CA VAL A 23 3.83 1.24 18.87
C VAL A 23 4.81 0.24 18.30
N THR A 24 4.37 -1.02 18.21
CA THR A 24 5.21 -2.16 17.80
C THR A 24 5.12 -2.48 16.32
N GLU A 25 3.90 -2.59 15.80
CA GLU A 25 3.62 -3.05 14.45
C GLU A 25 2.46 -2.26 13.82
N LEU A 26 2.49 -2.15 12.49
CA LEU A 26 1.39 -1.63 11.67
C LEU A 26 0.63 -2.81 11.03
N ILE A 27 -0.66 -2.91 11.29
CA ILE A 27 -1.50 -4.06 10.92
C ILE A 27 -2.78 -3.60 10.22
N ASN A 28 -3.18 -4.29 9.16
CA ASN A 28 -4.47 -4.12 8.48
C ASN A 28 -5.30 -5.42 8.41
N ASP A 29 -4.86 -6.47 9.11
CA ASP A 29 -5.57 -7.75 9.26
C ASP A 29 -5.82 -8.01 10.74
N SER A 30 -7.09 -7.91 11.19
CA SER A 30 -7.50 -8.05 12.59
C SER A 30 -7.11 -9.39 13.24
N ARG A 31 -6.82 -10.41 12.41
CA ARG A 31 -6.37 -11.72 12.89
C ARG A 31 -4.92 -11.71 13.37
N LYS A 32 -4.11 -10.77 12.85
CA LYS A 32 -2.67 -10.64 13.11
C LYS A 32 -2.33 -9.62 14.18
N VAL A 33 -3.33 -8.94 14.73
CA VAL A 33 -3.13 -7.93 15.78
C VAL A 33 -2.47 -8.57 17.00
N SER A 34 -1.43 -7.90 17.50
CA SER A 34 -0.63 -8.22 18.68
C SER A 34 -0.57 -7.02 19.62
N GLU A 35 -0.02 -7.24 20.81
CA GLU A 35 0.13 -6.18 21.82
C GLU A 35 0.98 -5.02 21.30
N GLY A 36 0.49 -3.79 21.49
CA GLY A 36 1.15 -2.56 21.07
C GLY A 36 1.03 -2.23 19.58
N SER A 37 0.30 -3.03 18.79
CA SER A 37 0.13 -2.77 17.35
C SER A 37 -0.81 -1.59 17.07
N VAL A 38 -0.65 -0.99 15.87
CA VAL A 38 -1.60 -0.04 15.27
C VAL A 38 -2.42 -0.77 14.23
N PHE A 39 -3.74 -0.78 14.39
CA PHE A 39 -4.64 -1.39 13.40
C PHE A 39 -5.30 -0.34 12.52
N VAL A 40 -5.18 -0.47 11.20
CA VAL A 40 -5.83 0.42 10.23
C VAL A 40 -7.16 -0.20 9.81
N CYS A 41 -8.26 0.49 10.10
CA CYS A 41 -9.63 0.05 9.82
C CYS A 41 -10.01 0.32 8.36
N ILE A 42 -9.75 -0.63 7.46
CA ILE A 42 -10.07 -0.48 6.05
C ILE A 42 -11.54 -0.85 5.79
N SER A 43 -12.28 0.04 5.15
CA SER A 43 -13.60 -0.27 4.58
C SER A 43 -13.42 -1.09 3.30
N GLY A 44 -13.51 -2.42 3.43
CA GLY A 44 -13.35 -3.37 2.32
C GLY A 44 -14.66 -3.70 1.63
N ALA A 45 -14.60 -4.33 0.44
CA ALA A 45 -15.79 -4.76 -0.30
C ALA A 45 -16.58 -5.90 0.40
N VAL A 46 -15.91 -6.70 1.22
CA VAL A 46 -16.51 -7.88 1.89
C VAL A 46 -16.71 -7.63 3.38
N SER A 47 -15.79 -6.90 4.01
CA SER A 47 -15.85 -6.61 5.46
C SER A 47 -15.36 -5.20 5.74
N ASP A 48 -15.91 -4.58 6.79
CA ASP A 48 -15.50 -3.27 7.27
C ASP A 48 -14.58 -3.44 8.49
N GLY A 49 -13.33 -2.98 8.39
CA GLY A 49 -12.34 -3.04 9.47
C GLY A 49 -12.79 -2.37 10.76
N HIS A 50 -13.66 -1.35 10.67
CA HIS A 50 -14.19 -0.63 11.82
C HIS A 50 -15.03 -1.53 12.75
N THR A 51 -15.62 -2.62 12.24
CA THR A 51 -16.38 -3.58 13.05
C THR A 51 -15.52 -4.45 13.97
N TYR A 52 -14.19 -4.41 13.81
CA TYR A 52 -13.27 -5.22 14.60
C TYR A 52 -12.59 -4.45 15.74
N ILE A 53 -12.96 -3.19 16.01
CA ILE A 53 -12.29 -2.32 16.99
C ILE A 53 -12.26 -2.96 18.40
N GLU A 54 -13.38 -3.47 18.89
CA GLU A 54 -13.42 -4.17 20.18
C GLU A 54 -12.49 -5.38 20.20
N GLN A 55 -12.57 -6.21 19.15
CA GLN A 55 -11.74 -7.41 19.05
C GLN A 55 -10.23 -7.11 19.00
N VAL A 56 -9.81 -6.05 18.28
CA VAL A 56 -8.39 -5.70 18.21
C VAL A 56 -7.91 -5.03 19.51
N ALA A 57 -8.75 -4.30 20.20
CA ALA A 57 -8.47 -3.78 21.53
C ALA A 57 -8.25 -4.91 22.54
N GLU A 58 -9.11 -5.94 22.57
CA GLU A 58 -8.95 -7.13 23.41
C GLU A 58 -7.65 -7.89 23.12
N LYS A 59 -7.12 -7.83 21.88
CA LYS A 59 -5.83 -8.41 21.50
C LYS A 59 -4.63 -7.52 21.85
N GLY A 60 -4.86 -6.35 22.46
CA GLY A 60 -3.83 -5.43 22.92
C GLY A 60 -3.36 -4.42 21.86
N ALA A 61 -4.16 -4.12 20.83
CA ALA A 61 -3.86 -3.00 19.96
C ALA A 61 -3.70 -1.71 20.78
N ALA A 62 -2.64 -0.95 20.53
CA ALA A 62 -2.40 0.34 21.21
C ALA A 62 -3.19 1.48 20.55
N ALA A 63 -3.39 1.40 19.24
CA ALA A 63 -4.12 2.42 18.49
C ALA A 63 -4.89 1.81 17.30
N VAL A 64 -5.95 2.53 16.91
CA VAL A 64 -6.67 2.29 15.65
C VAL A 64 -6.68 3.56 14.81
N ILE A 65 -6.59 3.39 13.47
CA ILE A 65 -6.77 4.47 12.50
C ILE A 65 -8.12 4.24 11.80
N VAL A 66 -9.00 5.24 11.86
CA VAL A 66 -10.39 5.16 11.40
C VAL A 66 -10.73 6.31 10.45
N GLU A 67 -11.73 6.12 9.58
CA GLU A 67 -12.27 7.18 8.71
C GLU A 67 -13.71 7.58 9.09
N LYS A 68 -14.28 6.91 10.10
CA LYS A 68 -15.64 7.12 10.59
C LYS A 68 -15.63 7.43 12.09
N ASP A 69 -16.70 8.03 12.58
CA ASP A 69 -16.94 8.12 14.01
C ASP A 69 -17.20 6.72 14.57
N VAL A 70 -16.49 6.36 15.61
CA VAL A 70 -16.54 5.04 16.24
C VAL A 70 -16.62 5.17 17.75
N GLU A 71 -17.24 4.19 18.40
CA GLU A 71 -17.08 3.96 19.83
C GLU A 71 -15.89 3.02 20.03
N ALA A 72 -15.04 3.31 20.99
CA ALA A 72 -13.86 2.50 21.26
C ALA A 72 -13.68 2.29 22.76
N PRO A 73 -13.13 1.13 23.21
CA PRO A 73 -12.85 0.85 24.60
C PRO A 73 -11.89 1.89 25.22
N GLU A 74 -12.03 2.12 26.54
CA GLU A 74 -11.09 2.96 27.28
C GLU A 74 -9.65 2.42 27.16
N GLY A 75 -8.68 3.32 27.01
CA GLY A 75 -7.26 2.96 26.87
C GLY A 75 -6.79 2.73 25.43
N LEU A 76 -7.69 2.56 24.45
CA LEU A 76 -7.33 2.49 23.05
C LEU A 76 -7.17 3.91 22.46
N THR A 77 -6.07 4.19 21.79
CA THR A 77 -5.91 5.45 21.06
C THR A 77 -6.65 5.38 19.71
N VAL A 78 -7.48 6.39 19.43
CA VAL A 78 -8.26 6.48 18.19
C VAL A 78 -7.80 7.68 17.38
N ILE A 79 -7.27 7.42 16.20
CA ILE A 79 -6.80 8.40 15.22
C ILE A 79 -7.79 8.44 14.07
N LYS A 80 -8.41 9.60 13.84
CA LYS A 80 -9.32 9.80 12.73
C LYS A 80 -8.60 10.47 11.57
N VAL A 81 -8.79 9.90 10.38
CA VAL A 81 -8.25 10.38 9.10
C VAL A 81 -9.38 10.53 8.09
N LYS A 82 -9.12 11.21 6.98
CA LYS A 82 -10.10 11.38 5.91
C LYS A 82 -10.34 10.09 5.12
N ASP A 83 -9.30 9.29 4.91
CA ASP A 83 -9.31 8.05 4.13
C ASP A 83 -8.31 7.06 4.72
N THR A 84 -8.79 5.89 5.13
CA THR A 84 -7.95 4.87 5.78
C THR A 84 -7.08 4.10 4.79
N ARG A 85 -7.41 4.06 3.50
CA ARG A 85 -6.56 3.43 2.48
C ARG A 85 -5.35 4.31 2.17
N TYR A 86 -5.58 5.61 2.00
CA TYR A 86 -4.49 6.58 1.90
C TYR A 86 -3.62 6.58 3.16
N ALA A 87 -4.24 6.54 4.34
CA ALA A 87 -3.51 6.47 5.61
C ALA A 87 -2.68 5.19 5.71
N LEU A 88 -3.19 4.02 5.29
CA LEU A 88 -2.42 2.78 5.24
C LEU A 88 -1.19 2.92 4.35
N ALA A 89 -1.31 3.56 3.19
CA ALA A 89 -0.18 3.75 2.29
C ALA A 89 0.91 4.64 2.91
N MET A 90 0.52 5.77 3.49
CA MET A 90 1.47 6.71 4.10
C MET A 90 2.10 6.16 5.38
N THR A 91 1.32 5.52 6.25
CA THR A 91 1.84 4.89 7.47
C THR A 91 2.73 3.69 7.15
N SER A 92 2.43 2.94 6.09
CA SER A 92 3.32 1.86 5.64
C SER A 92 4.65 2.40 5.12
N ALA A 93 4.64 3.50 4.36
CA ALA A 93 5.87 4.15 3.92
C ALA A 93 6.72 4.60 5.12
N ALA A 94 6.12 5.25 6.12
CA ALA A 94 6.80 5.66 7.35
C ALA A 94 7.33 4.46 8.15
N TYR A 95 6.51 3.41 8.30
CA TYR A 95 6.87 2.20 9.05
C TYR A 95 8.13 1.52 8.48
N PHE A 96 8.27 1.47 7.16
CA PHE A 96 9.44 0.92 6.49
C PHE A 96 10.55 1.95 6.19
N GLY A 97 10.46 3.17 6.69
CA GLY A 97 11.49 4.21 6.55
C GLY A 97 11.60 4.77 5.13
N TYR A 98 10.46 4.96 4.46
CA TYR A 98 10.33 5.55 3.13
C TYR A 98 11.20 4.90 2.05
N PRO A 99 11.12 3.58 1.87
CA PRO A 99 12.02 2.87 0.97
C PRO A 99 11.85 3.28 -0.50
N ALA A 100 10.66 3.72 -0.91
CA ALA A 100 10.40 4.23 -2.26
C ALA A 100 11.25 5.45 -2.62
N GLU A 101 11.65 6.28 -1.64
CA GLU A 101 12.50 7.45 -1.86
C GLU A 101 13.98 7.07 -2.11
N LYS A 102 14.35 5.81 -1.86
CA LYS A 102 15.70 5.26 -2.08
C LYS A 102 15.81 4.47 -3.39
N LEU A 103 14.71 4.35 -4.13
CA LEU A 103 14.61 3.57 -5.37
C LEU A 103 14.14 4.47 -6.52
N LYS A 104 14.59 4.21 -7.72
CA LYS A 104 13.98 4.76 -8.92
C LYS A 104 12.77 3.92 -9.28
N VAL A 105 11.56 4.46 -9.08
CA VAL A 105 10.32 3.71 -9.29
C VAL A 105 9.76 3.99 -10.68
N ILE A 106 9.60 2.93 -11.49
CA ILE A 106 8.98 2.96 -12.81
C ILE A 106 7.63 2.26 -12.72
N GLY A 107 6.55 3.01 -12.92
CA GLY A 107 5.19 2.49 -12.93
C GLY A 107 4.68 2.21 -14.34
N ILE A 108 4.09 1.04 -14.57
CA ILE A 108 3.53 0.66 -15.87
C ILE A 108 2.04 0.40 -15.74
N THR A 109 1.22 1.22 -16.37
CA THR A 109 -0.23 1.05 -16.43
C THR A 109 -0.73 0.86 -17.86
N GLY A 110 -1.98 0.53 -18.01
CA GLY A 110 -2.68 0.28 -19.27
C GLY A 110 -3.60 -0.93 -19.19
N THR A 111 -4.38 -1.16 -20.22
CA THR A 111 -5.29 -2.30 -20.25
C THR A 111 -4.51 -3.59 -20.44
N LYS A 112 -3.66 -3.65 -21.45
CA LYS A 112 -2.86 -4.84 -21.82
C LYS A 112 -1.39 -4.52 -21.97
N GLY A 113 -0.53 -5.55 -21.89
CA GLY A 113 0.90 -5.41 -22.11
C GLY A 113 1.72 -4.96 -20.89
N LYS A 114 1.11 -4.68 -19.74
CA LYS A 114 1.83 -4.28 -18.52
C LYS A 114 2.93 -5.28 -18.18
N THR A 115 2.59 -6.54 -17.99
CA THR A 115 3.53 -7.61 -17.60
C THR A 115 4.69 -7.74 -18.60
N THR A 116 4.39 -7.83 -19.90
CA THR A 116 5.44 -7.92 -20.91
C THR A 116 6.38 -6.71 -20.88
N THR A 117 5.81 -5.50 -20.80
CA THR A 117 6.61 -4.26 -20.74
C THR A 117 7.44 -4.20 -19.47
N THR A 118 6.91 -4.64 -18.33
CA THR A 118 7.63 -4.67 -17.05
C THR A 118 8.88 -5.56 -17.12
N TYR A 119 8.75 -6.77 -17.68
CA TYR A 119 9.90 -7.67 -17.86
C TYR A 119 10.90 -7.15 -18.90
N MET A 120 10.42 -6.54 -19.99
CA MET A 120 11.30 -5.93 -21.00
C MET A 120 12.11 -4.78 -20.41
N VAL A 121 11.48 -3.86 -19.68
CA VAL A 121 12.19 -2.73 -19.03
C VAL A 121 13.19 -3.25 -18.02
N LYS A 122 12.80 -4.24 -17.19
CA LYS A 122 13.72 -4.88 -16.25
C LYS A 122 14.97 -5.44 -16.97
N SER A 123 14.76 -6.24 -18.01
CA SER A 123 15.87 -6.85 -18.75
C SER A 123 16.81 -5.83 -19.39
N ILE A 124 16.27 -4.72 -19.94
CA ILE A 124 17.08 -3.65 -20.54
C ILE A 124 17.94 -2.96 -19.47
N LEU A 125 17.38 -2.69 -18.30
CA LEU A 125 18.12 -2.04 -17.21
C LEU A 125 19.19 -2.96 -16.63
N GLU A 126 18.91 -4.26 -16.51
CA GLU A 126 19.87 -5.25 -16.02
C GLU A 126 21.03 -5.47 -17.00
N GLU A 127 20.78 -5.39 -18.31
CA GLU A 127 21.84 -5.49 -19.34
C GLU A 127 22.90 -4.38 -19.20
N VAL A 128 22.52 -3.21 -18.67
CA VAL A 128 23.44 -2.12 -18.40
C VAL A 128 23.95 -2.11 -16.95
N GLY A 129 23.74 -3.19 -16.20
CA GLY A 129 24.29 -3.41 -14.86
C GLY A 129 23.50 -2.80 -13.71
N ILE A 130 22.27 -2.32 -13.94
CA ILE A 130 21.39 -1.80 -12.89
C ILE A 130 20.67 -2.97 -12.22
N ARG A 131 20.72 -3.07 -10.89
CA ARG A 131 19.98 -4.10 -10.14
C ARG A 131 18.52 -3.69 -9.96
N VAL A 132 17.59 -4.46 -10.54
CA VAL A 132 16.18 -4.09 -10.68
C VAL A 132 15.27 -5.04 -9.91
N GLY A 133 14.44 -4.48 -9.01
CA GLY A 133 13.30 -5.17 -8.44
C GLY A 133 12.10 -5.16 -9.39
N LEU A 134 11.18 -6.11 -9.23
CA LEU A 134 9.95 -6.18 -10.02
C LEU A 134 8.75 -6.45 -9.11
N ILE A 135 7.62 -5.79 -9.38
CA ILE A 135 6.32 -6.12 -8.78
C ILE A 135 5.30 -6.23 -9.91
N GLY A 136 4.70 -7.40 -10.09
CA GLY A 136 3.76 -7.61 -11.18
C GLY A 136 2.76 -8.74 -10.97
N THR A 137 2.01 -9.03 -12.01
CA THR A 137 0.93 -10.03 -12.02
C THR A 137 1.42 -11.44 -11.75
N ILE A 138 2.63 -11.78 -12.18
CA ILE A 138 3.19 -13.13 -12.03
C ILE A 138 3.86 -13.28 -10.66
N GLU A 139 4.72 -12.33 -10.32
CA GLU A 139 5.59 -12.42 -9.15
C GLU A 139 6.10 -11.04 -8.71
N ALA A 140 6.67 -10.99 -7.50
CA ALA A 140 7.59 -9.94 -7.09
C ALA A 140 9.02 -10.53 -7.08
N ILE A 141 9.97 -9.80 -7.68
CA ILE A 141 11.40 -10.17 -7.72
C ILE A 141 12.18 -9.18 -6.84
N ILE A 142 12.84 -9.71 -5.82
CA ILE A 142 13.58 -8.94 -4.81
C ILE A 142 15.01 -9.49 -4.77
N GLY A 143 15.95 -8.83 -5.44
CA GLY A 143 17.27 -9.40 -5.65
C GLY A 143 17.18 -10.76 -6.35
N ASP A 144 17.62 -11.81 -5.69
CA ASP A 144 17.60 -13.18 -6.22
C ASP A 144 16.34 -13.98 -5.79
N LYS A 145 15.44 -13.36 -5.02
CA LYS A 145 14.23 -14.00 -4.48
C LYS A 145 13.04 -13.68 -5.38
N SER A 146 12.27 -14.71 -5.74
CA SER A 146 10.98 -14.61 -6.40
C SER A 146 9.86 -14.98 -5.44
N ILE A 147 8.78 -14.18 -5.42
CA ILE A 147 7.59 -14.38 -4.59
C ILE A 147 6.39 -14.39 -5.53
N PRO A 148 5.62 -15.49 -5.65
CA PRO A 148 4.41 -15.53 -6.45
C PRO A 148 3.42 -14.42 -6.05
N ALA A 149 2.85 -13.73 -7.03
CA ALA A 149 1.92 -12.64 -6.79
C ALA A 149 0.50 -13.15 -6.52
N ASN A 150 -0.19 -12.51 -5.57
CA ASN A 150 -1.62 -12.68 -5.37
C ASN A 150 -2.44 -11.62 -6.13
N ASN A 151 -1.86 -10.46 -6.38
CA ASN A 151 -2.47 -9.33 -7.08
C ASN A 151 -1.42 -8.65 -7.97
N THR A 152 -1.85 -8.11 -9.10
CA THR A 152 -1.00 -7.31 -10.00
C THR A 152 -0.31 -6.16 -9.27
N THR A 153 -1.06 -5.45 -8.44
CA THR A 153 -0.59 -4.37 -7.56
C THR A 153 -0.99 -4.76 -6.14
N PRO A 154 -0.05 -5.18 -5.29
CA PRO A 154 -0.34 -5.57 -3.90
C PRO A 154 -0.92 -4.43 -3.06
N GLU A 155 -1.40 -4.74 -1.85
CA GLU A 155 -1.76 -3.71 -0.87
C GLU A 155 -0.53 -2.87 -0.49
N SER A 156 -0.75 -1.60 -0.15
CA SER A 156 0.30 -0.61 0.11
C SER A 156 1.34 -1.07 1.14
N TYR A 157 0.91 -1.73 2.22
CA TYR A 157 1.82 -2.33 3.20
C TYR A 157 2.80 -3.33 2.56
N THR A 158 2.29 -4.19 1.69
CA THR A 158 3.11 -5.20 1.00
C THR A 158 4.07 -4.56 0.01
N ILE A 159 3.63 -3.51 -0.72
CA ILE A 159 4.49 -2.77 -1.65
C ILE A 159 5.66 -2.13 -0.88
N GLN A 160 5.39 -1.43 0.21
CA GLN A 160 6.43 -0.77 1.00
C GLN A 160 7.39 -1.76 1.65
N LYS A 161 6.88 -2.91 2.11
CA LYS A 161 7.71 -4.03 2.58
C LYS A 161 8.65 -4.53 1.48
N TYR A 162 8.13 -4.78 0.27
CA TYR A 162 8.95 -5.23 -0.85
C TYR A 162 9.99 -4.20 -1.24
N PHE A 163 9.65 -2.91 -1.23
CA PHE A 163 10.61 -1.85 -1.47
C PHE A 163 11.73 -1.82 -0.42
N ALA A 164 11.41 -2.01 0.85
CA ALA A 164 12.42 -2.12 1.90
C ALA A 164 13.36 -3.32 1.68
N GLU A 165 12.80 -4.50 1.39
CA GLU A 165 13.57 -5.70 1.06
C GLU A 165 14.41 -5.49 -0.22
N MET A 166 13.92 -4.76 -1.24
CA MET A 166 14.68 -4.43 -2.46
C MET A 166 15.86 -3.51 -2.16
N VAL A 167 15.67 -2.49 -1.30
CA VAL A 167 16.76 -1.61 -0.86
C VAL A 167 17.84 -2.42 -0.12
N GLU A 168 17.44 -3.31 0.79
CA GLU A 168 18.36 -4.21 1.51
C GLU A 168 19.11 -5.16 0.54
N ALA A 169 18.42 -5.62 -0.51
CA ALA A 169 19.03 -6.46 -1.55
C ALA A 169 19.94 -5.67 -2.53
N GLY A 170 20.06 -4.35 -2.37
CA GLY A 170 20.89 -3.48 -3.22
C GLY A 170 20.27 -3.18 -4.58
N CYS A 171 18.94 -3.27 -4.72
CA CYS A 171 18.26 -2.78 -5.92
C CYS A 171 18.35 -1.26 -5.99
N GLU A 172 18.58 -0.73 -7.18
CA GLU A 172 18.63 0.71 -7.46
C GLU A 172 17.34 1.21 -8.10
N CYS A 173 16.65 0.30 -8.80
CA CYS A 173 15.42 0.57 -9.51
C CYS A 173 14.38 -0.50 -9.21
N VAL A 174 13.11 -0.14 -9.30
CA VAL A 174 12.00 -1.09 -9.32
C VAL A 174 11.07 -0.77 -10.48
N VAL A 175 10.63 -1.80 -11.20
CA VAL A 175 9.63 -1.70 -12.24
C VAL A 175 8.37 -2.39 -11.74
N MET A 176 7.24 -1.67 -11.69
CA MET A 176 6.03 -2.25 -11.16
C MET A 176 4.82 -2.06 -12.07
N GLU A 177 3.98 -3.10 -12.13
CA GLU A 177 2.67 -3.00 -12.75
C GLU A 177 1.72 -2.22 -11.84
N VAL A 178 1.07 -1.20 -12.38
CA VAL A 178 0.10 -0.36 -11.69
C VAL A 178 -1.28 -0.57 -12.29
N SER A 179 -2.11 -1.34 -11.62
CA SER A 179 -3.49 -1.61 -12.05
C SER A 179 -4.41 -0.44 -11.74
N SER A 180 -5.51 -0.29 -12.49
CA SER A 180 -6.54 0.72 -12.21
C SER A 180 -7.16 0.54 -10.83
N GLN A 181 -7.34 -0.70 -10.35
CA GLN A 181 -7.79 -0.99 -8.99
C GLN A 181 -6.73 -0.60 -7.94
N GLY A 182 -5.45 -0.78 -8.23
CA GLY A 182 -4.37 -0.33 -7.35
C GLY A 182 -4.38 1.18 -7.15
N LEU A 183 -4.63 1.94 -8.21
CA LEU A 183 -4.78 3.40 -8.17
C LEU A 183 -6.08 3.80 -7.44
N LYS A 184 -7.23 3.19 -7.81
CA LYS A 184 -8.53 3.45 -7.17
C LYS A 184 -8.53 3.24 -5.65
N LEU A 185 -7.73 2.30 -5.17
CA LEU A 185 -7.66 1.90 -3.77
C LEU A 185 -6.42 2.45 -3.04
N ASP A 186 -5.81 3.50 -3.56
CA ASP A 186 -4.64 4.18 -2.98
C ASP A 186 -3.45 3.26 -2.65
N ARG A 187 -3.35 2.09 -3.30
CA ARG A 187 -2.27 1.13 -3.02
C ARG A 187 -0.89 1.68 -3.36
N THR A 188 -0.83 2.65 -4.26
CA THR A 188 0.40 3.31 -4.71
C THR A 188 0.54 4.74 -4.22
N ALA A 189 -0.34 5.20 -3.32
CA ALA A 189 -0.26 6.54 -2.76
C ALA A 189 1.08 6.76 -2.05
N GLY A 190 1.63 7.96 -2.19
CA GLY A 190 2.92 8.32 -1.59
C GLY A 190 4.16 7.71 -2.26
N ILE A 191 4.02 6.96 -3.36
CA ILE A 191 5.17 6.45 -4.13
C ILE A 191 5.61 7.52 -5.13
N PRO A 192 6.87 8.04 -5.05
CA PRO A 192 7.39 9.00 -6.01
C PRO A 192 7.80 8.28 -7.30
N PHE A 193 6.87 8.07 -8.23
CA PHE A 193 7.20 7.52 -9.53
C PHE A 193 8.09 8.47 -10.32
N GLU A 194 9.28 8.00 -10.72
CA GLU A 194 10.19 8.77 -11.59
C GLU A 194 9.74 8.70 -13.06
N ILE A 195 9.18 7.55 -13.47
CA ILE A 195 8.67 7.33 -14.82
C ILE A 195 7.33 6.61 -14.74
N GLY A 196 6.32 7.14 -15.45
CA GLY A 196 5.06 6.47 -15.72
C GLY A 196 4.96 6.04 -17.19
N ILE A 197 4.70 4.76 -17.44
CA ILE A 197 4.49 4.22 -18.78
C ILE A 197 3.03 3.83 -18.94
N PHE A 198 2.36 4.42 -19.94
CA PHE A 198 1.00 4.09 -20.31
C PHE A 198 1.01 3.27 -21.61
N THR A 199 0.66 2.00 -21.55
CA THR A 199 0.77 1.09 -22.70
C THR A 199 -0.37 1.25 -23.72
N ASN A 200 -1.60 1.19 -23.26
CA ASN A 200 -2.82 1.34 -24.07
C ASN A 200 -4.08 1.45 -23.19
N LEU A 201 -5.20 1.85 -23.80
CA LEU A 201 -6.50 1.90 -23.17
C LEU A 201 -7.53 1.21 -24.06
N GLY A 202 -8.28 0.26 -23.50
CA GLY A 202 -9.42 -0.39 -24.10
C GLY A 202 -10.45 -0.75 -23.03
N GLU A 203 -11.65 -1.10 -23.41
CA GLU A 203 -12.69 -1.53 -22.47
C GLU A 203 -12.28 -2.86 -21.81
N ASP A 204 -12.16 -2.82 -20.49
CA ASP A 204 -11.84 -3.97 -19.62
C ASP A 204 -12.15 -3.61 -18.17
N HIS A 205 -12.24 -4.61 -17.29
CA HIS A 205 -12.43 -4.39 -15.87
C HIS A 205 -13.66 -3.55 -15.48
N ILE A 206 -14.78 -3.74 -16.20
CA ILE A 206 -16.07 -3.12 -15.90
C ILE A 206 -16.99 -4.18 -15.31
N GLY A 207 -17.42 -4.03 -14.09
CA GLY A 207 -18.26 -5.02 -13.41
C GLY A 207 -18.52 -4.73 -11.93
N PRO A 208 -19.31 -5.57 -11.24
CA PRO A 208 -19.81 -5.30 -9.89
C PRO A 208 -18.73 -5.07 -8.81
N ASN A 209 -17.54 -5.64 -8.96
CA ASN A 209 -16.43 -5.51 -8.00
C ASN A 209 -15.20 -4.83 -8.63
N GLU A 210 -15.39 -4.18 -9.76
CA GLU A 210 -14.33 -3.52 -10.51
C GLU A 210 -14.66 -2.02 -10.69
N HIS A 211 -14.70 -1.54 -11.94
CA HIS A 211 -15.12 -0.18 -12.24
C HIS A 211 -16.59 -0.17 -12.66
N LYS A 212 -17.33 0.87 -12.26
CA LYS A 212 -18.76 1.02 -12.60
C LYS A 212 -18.98 1.20 -14.11
N ASP A 213 -18.03 1.87 -14.78
CA ASP A 213 -18.07 2.20 -16.19
C ASP A 213 -16.66 2.48 -16.76
N PHE A 214 -16.59 2.69 -18.07
CA PHE A 214 -15.32 2.98 -18.76
C PHE A 214 -14.71 4.33 -18.38
N ASP A 215 -15.51 5.31 -18.02
CA ASP A 215 -15.02 6.64 -17.62
C ASP A 215 -14.33 6.57 -16.25
N GLU A 216 -14.88 5.82 -15.30
CA GLU A 216 -14.20 5.54 -14.03
C GLU A 216 -12.90 4.76 -14.25
N TYR A 217 -12.92 3.72 -15.09
CA TYR A 217 -11.73 2.94 -15.42
C TYR A 217 -10.61 3.81 -16.01
N LYS A 218 -10.96 4.66 -16.99
CA LYS A 218 -10.05 5.62 -17.60
C LYS A 218 -9.53 6.63 -16.58
N TYR A 219 -10.42 7.19 -15.76
CA TYR A 219 -10.05 8.14 -14.70
C TYR A 219 -9.05 7.50 -13.73
N CYS A 220 -9.33 6.30 -13.22
CA CYS A 220 -8.44 5.62 -12.29
C CYS A 220 -7.04 5.36 -12.89
N LYS A 221 -6.93 5.15 -14.21
CA LYS A 221 -5.62 5.02 -14.85
C LYS A 221 -4.90 6.35 -15.08
N SER A 222 -5.57 7.46 -14.93
CA SER A 222 -4.97 8.79 -15.06
C SER A 222 -4.44 9.37 -13.74
N LEU A 223 -4.76 8.70 -12.61
CA LEU A 223 -4.24 9.05 -11.29
C LEU A 223 -2.74 8.74 -11.20
#